data_31c01aaaabf5c16efb786e0e3b2ab107
#
_entry.id   31c01aaaabf5c16efb786e0e3b2ab107
#
_cell.length_a   1.000
_cell.length_b   1.000
_cell.length_c   1.000
_cell.angle_alpha   90.00
_cell.angle_beta   90.00
_cell.angle_gamma   90.00
#
_symmetry.space_group_name_H-M   'P 1'
#
loop_
_entity.id
_entity.type
_entity.pdbx_description
1 polymer ?
#
loop_
_entity_poly.entity_id
_entity_poly.type
_entity_poly.pdbx_seq_one_letter_code
_entity_poly.pdbx_strand_id
1 'polypeptide(L)'
;MATQGGEEFSLKWNDHSKVFFAGAEDLAEKQEFTDVTLAAGGKLITAHKMVLSICSPFFQRLFKQLGTVGPEKTVVYLKDVQPRHLDLLIQYMYRGEIKVEVRQPSVH
;
A
#
# COMPACT_ATOMS: atom_id res chain seq x y z
N MET A 1 -4.59 29.32 -21.02
CA MET A 1 -5.23 29.61 -22.31
C MET A 1 -6.72 29.32 -22.22
N ALA A 2 -7.51 30.33 -22.44
CA ALA A 2 -8.96 30.16 -22.34
C ALA A 2 -9.50 29.68 -23.68
N THR A 3 -10.36 28.70 -23.65
CA THR A 3 -11.09 28.24 -24.82
C THR A 3 -12.41 28.99 -24.89
N GLN A 4 -12.63 29.71 -25.95
CA GLN A 4 -13.86 30.42 -26.12
C GLN A 4 -14.87 29.59 -26.89
N GLY A 5 -16.07 29.47 -26.34
CA GLY A 5 -17.14 28.74 -26.99
C GLY A 5 -16.82 27.28 -27.21
N GLY A 6 -15.90 26.73 -26.43
CA GLY A 6 -15.56 25.34 -26.55
C GLY A 6 -16.62 24.43 -25.96
N GLU A 7 -16.76 23.29 -26.54
CA GLU A 7 -17.59 22.23 -25.97
C GLU A 7 -16.79 21.47 -24.94
N GLU A 8 -17.42 21.13 -23.83
CA GLU A 8 -16.80 20.30 -22.82
C GLU A 8 -17.07 18.84 -23.15
N PHE A 9 -16.02 18.04 -23.12
CA PHE A 9 -16.13 16.62 -23.24
C PHE A 9 -15.72 15.97 -21.95
N SER A 10 -16.49 14.99 -21.50
CA SER A 10 -16.17 14.24 -20.32
C SER A 10 -15.72 12.83 -20.74
N LEU A 11 -14.50 12.49 -20.38
CA LEU A 11 -13.98 11.16 -20.58
C LEU A 11 -13.99 10.45 -19.23
N LYS A 12 -14.58 9.28 -19.20
CA LYS A 12 -14.66 8.52 -17.97
C LYS A 12 -14.09 7.12 -18.16
N TRP A 13 -13.14 6.78 -17.34
CA TRP A 13 -12.55 5.45 -17.33
C TRP A 13 -13.23 4.66 -16.21
N ASN A 14 -14.21 3.83 -16.55
CA ASN A 14 -15.05 3.15 -15.57
C ASN A 14 -14.30 2.18 -14.68
N ASP A 15 -13.29 1.50 -15.22
CA ASP A 15 -12.53 0.51 -14.47
C ASP A 15 -11.26 1.07 -13.86
N HIS A 16 -11.13 2.38 -13.81
CA HIS A 16 -9.89 3.03 -13.37
C HIS A 16 -9.42 2.54 -12.00
N SER A 17 -10.33 2.52 -11.01
CA SER A 17 -9.96 2.10 -9.65
C SER A 17 -9.47 0.66 -9.63
N LYS A 18 -10.16 -0.23 -10.33
CA LYS A 18 -9.77 -1.64 -10.36
C LYS A 18 -8.41 -1.82 -11.01
N VAL A 19 -8.19 -1.17 -12.14
CA VAL A 19 -6.90 -1.27 -12.84
C VAL A 19 -5.78 -0.71 -11.99
N PHE A 20 -6.02 0.44 -11.36
CA PHE A 20 -5.01 1.09 -10.54
C PHE A 20 -4.61 0.22 -9.35
N PHE A 21 -5.57 -0.28 -8.58
CA PHE A 21 -5.25 -1.04 -7.39
C PHE A 21 -4.71 -2.43 -7.70
N ALA A 22 -5.25 -3.09 -8.71
CA ALA A 22 -4.71 -4.38 -9.14
C ALA A 22 -3.29 -4.24 -9.64
N GLY A 23 -3.01 -3.16 -10.38
CA GLY A 23 -1.67 -2.86 -10.87
C GLY A 23 -0.70 -2.56 -9.74
N ALA A 24 -1.13 -1.79 -8.74
CA ALA A 24 -0.27 -1.47 -7.61
C ALA A 24 0.11 -2.73 -6.83
N GLU A 25 -0.85 -3.63 -6.62
CA GLU A 25 -0.58 -4.90 -5.95
C GLU A 25 0.39 -5.76 -6.74
N ASP A 26 0.19 -5.85 -8.04
CA ASP A 26 1.07 -6.62 -8.91
C ASP A 26 2.51 -6.10 -8.86
N LEU A 27 2.67 -4.78 -8.92
CA LEU A 27 3.99 -4.16 -8.82
C LEU A 27 4.62 -4.42 -7.44
N ALA A 28 3.83 -4.44 -6.38
CA ALA A 28 4.35 -4.73 -5.06
C ALA A 28 4.85 -6.18 -4.97
N GLU A 29 4.09 -7.13 -5.52
CA GLU A 29 4.49 -8.54 -5.54
C GLU A 29 5.76 -8.76 -6.35
N LYS A 30 5.91 -8.05 -7.45
CA LYS A 30 7.11 -8.12 -8.28
C LYS A 30 8.25 -7.29 -7.76
N GLN A 31 8.05 -6.57 -6.66
CA GLN A 31 9.04 -5.67 -6.08
C GLN A 31 9.51 -4.59 -7.05
N GLU A 32 8.61 -4.14 -7.90
CA GLU A 32 8.89 -3.09 -8.87
C GLU A 32 8.39 -1.75 -8.36
N PHE A 33 9.20 -0.72 -8.53
CA PHE A 33 8.94 0.65 -8.09
C PHE A 33 8.71 0.77 -6.59
N THR A 34 9.08 -0.24 -5.82
CA THR A 34 8.97 -0.19 -4.37
C THR A 34 10.10 0.68 -3.80
N ASP A 35 9.76 1.44 -2.76
CA ASP A 35 10.70 2.39 -2.15
C ASP A 35 10.76 2.27 -0.63
N VAL A 36 10.14 1.24 -0.07
CA VAL A 36 10.19 0.98 1.36
C VAL A 36 10.14 -0.52 1.60
N THR A 37 10.83 -0.95 2.63
CA THR A 37 10.76 -2.32 3.12
C THR A 37 10.22 -2.29 4.54
N LEU A 38 9.17 -3.05 4.78
CA LEU A 38 8.62 -3.22 6.11
C LEU A 38 9.15 -4.53 6.69
N ALA A 39 9.60 -4.46 7.91
CA ALA A 39 10.15 -5.61 8.61
C ALA A 39 9.36 -5.89 9.88
N ALA A 40 8.97 -7.13 10.08
CA ALA A 40 8.30 -7.57 11.29
C ALA A 40 8.77 -9.00 11.60
N GLY A 41 9.39 -9.16 12.76
CA GLY A 41 10.03 -10.43 13.08
C GLY A 41 11.09 -10.75 12.05
N GLY A 42 11.05 -11.94 11.48
CA GLY A 42 11.97 -12.32 10.42
C GLY A 42 11.45 -12.06 9.01
N LYS A 43 10.32 -11.38 8.87
CA LYS A 43 9.69 -11.18 7.59
C LYS A 43 9.95 -9.79 7.02
N LEU A 44 10.27 -9.74 5.74
CA LEU A 44 10.48 -8.49 5.02
C LEU A 44 9.49 -8.41 3.87
N ILE A 45 8.83 -7.27 3.74
CA ILE A 45 7.91 -7.02 2.64
C ILE A 45 8.23 -5.67 2.03
N THR A 46 8.40 -5.64 0.71
CA THR A 46 8.59 -4.37 -0.01
C THR A 46 7.23 -3.78 -0.39
N ALA A 47 7.17 -2.47 -0.38
CA ALA A 47 5.92 -1.77 -0.66
C ALA A 47 6.22 -0.39 -1.25
N HIS A 48 5.15 0.34 -1.51
CA HIS A 48 5.21 1.69 -2.05
C HIS A 48 4.81 2.69 -0.98
N LYS A 49 5.70 3.64 -0.68
CA LYS A 49 5.40 4.68 0.32
C LYS A 49 4.10 5.41 0.02
N MET A 50 3.84 5.65 -1.26
CA MET A 50 2.63 6.36 -1.67
C MET A 50 1.38 5.60 -1.24
N VAL A 51 1.32 4.30 -1.51
CA VAL A 51 0.16 3.49 -1.15
C VAL A 51 -0.03 3.45 0.37
N LEU A 52 1.05 3.21 1.09
CA LEU A 52 1.00 3.15 2.56
C LEU A 52 0.54 4.50 3.14
N SER A 53 1.04 5.60 2.59
CA SER A 53 0.69 6.94 3.07
C SER A 53 -0.76 7.30 2.79
N ILE A 54 -1.29 6.88 1.66
CA ILE A 54 -2.70 7.12 1.33
C ILE A 54 -3.61 6.35 2.28
N CYS A 55 -3.23 5.13 2.60
CA CYS A 55 -4.07 4.23 3.38
C CYS A 55 -3.91 4.36 4.89
N SER A 56 -2.81 4.95 5.36
CA SER A 56 -2.49 4.98 6.78
C SER A 56 -1.94 6.34 7.21
N PRO A 57 -2.66 7.06 8.09
CA PRO A 57 -2.12 8.30 8.64
C PRO A 57 -0.81 8.10 9.39
N PHE A 58 -0.62 6.95 10.01
CA PHE A 58 0.63 6.61 10.69
C PHE A 58 1.81 6.63 9.71
N PHE A 59 1.68 5.89 8.61
CA PHE A 59 2.74 5.84 7.62
C PHE A 59 2.96 7.19 6.94
N GLN A 60 1.88 7.91 6.69
CA GLN A 60 2.02 9.24 6.09
C GLN A 60 2.85 10.16 6.97
N ARG A 61 2.55 10.20 8.28
CA ARG A 61 3.32 11.03 9.20
C ARG A 61 4.75 10.56 9.32
N LEU A 62 4.95 9.25 9.38
CA LEU A 62 6.29 8.68 9.49
C LEU A 62 7.15 9.08 8.30
N PHE A 63 6.66 8.89 7.09
CA PHE A 63 7.43 9.19 5.90
C PHE A 63 7.69 10.68 5.72
N LYS A 64 6.75 11.52 6.15
CA LYS A 64 6.97 12.97 6.16
C LYS A 64 8.09 13.36 7.13
N GLN A 65 8.14 12.73 8.29
CA GLN A 65 9.18 13.00 9.27
C GLN A 65 10.56 12.54 8.82
N LEU A 66 10.62 11.41 8.12
CA LEU A 66 11.87 10.91 7.60
C LEU A 66 12.42 11.78 6.48
N GLY A 67 11.53 12.52 5.81
CA GLY A 67 11.92 13.43 4.75
C GLY A 67 12.43 12.70 3.53
N THR A 68 13.20 13.42 2.71
CA THR A 68 13.83 12.85 1.53
C THR A 68 15.09 12.13 1.95
N VAL A 69 15.03 10.82 1.92
CA VAL A 69 16.19 9.99 2.20
C VAL A 69 16.93 9.79 0.88
N GLY A 70 18.24 9.56 0.94
CA GLY A 70 19.04 9.34 -0.25
C GLY A 70 18.57 8.14 -1.08
N PRO A 71 19.41 7.66 -2.02
CA PRO A 71 19.00 6.61 -2.96
C PRO A 71 18.71 5.26 -2.31
N GLU A 72 19.06 5.09 -1.06
CA GLU A 72 18.82 3.83 -0.37
C GLU A 72 17.37 3.69 0.03
N LYS A 73 16.86 2.46 -0.07
CA LYS A 73 15.49 2.17 0.32
C LYS A 73 15.32 2.30 1.83
N THR A 74 14.22 2.93 2.23
CA THR A 74 13.87 3.05 3.63
C THR A 74 13.43 1.69 4.18
N VAL A 75 13.93 1.33 5.36
CA VAL A 75 13.47 0.13 6.07
C VAL A 75 12.76 0.58 7.33
N VAL A 76 11.53 0.12 7.50
CA VAL A 76 10.72 0.42 8.69
C VAL A 76 10.52 -0.86 9.48
N TYR A 77 10.97 -0.84 10.71
CA TYR A 77 10.84 -1.98 11.61
C TYR A 77 9.58 -1.83 12.45
N LEU A 78 8.67 -2.78 12.33
CA LEU A 78 7.41 -2.77 13.05
C LEU A 78 7.52 -3.70 14.25
N LYS A 79 7.78 -3.11 15.41
CA LYS A 79 8.18 -3.83 16.62
C LYS A 79 7.10 -4.78 17.13
N ASP A 80 5.86 -4.33 17.17
CA ASP A 80 4.79 -5.08 17.82
C ASP A 80 3.85 -5.77 16.83
N VAL A 81 4.30 -5.96 15.60
CA VAL A 81 3.51 -6.61 14.56
C VAL A 81 4.06 -8.01 14.29
N GLN A 82 3.20 -9.00 14.35
CA GLN A 82 3.61 -10.36 14.01
C GLN A 82 3.77 -10.49 12.49
N PRO A 83 4.72 -11.33 12.03
CA PRO A 83 4.96 -11.49 10.60
C PRO A 83 3.72 -11.81 9.77
N ARG A 84 2.86 -12.71 10.27
CA ARG A 84 1.63 -13.06 9.56
C ARG A 84 0.65 -11.89 9.46
N HIS A 85 0.65 -11.02 10.47
CA HIS A 85 -0.21 -9.83 10.45
C HIS A 85 0.29 -8.78 9.48
N LEU A 86 1.60 -8.75 9.24
CA LEU A 86 2.18 -7.84 8.27
C LEU A 86 1.66 -8.13 6.87
N ASP A 87 1.61 -9.41 6.47
CA ASP A 87 1.05 -9.80 5.18
C ASP A 87 -0.39 -9.33 5.03
N LEU A 88 -1.20 -9.58 6.06
CA LEU A 88 -2.60 -9.20 6.03
C LEU A 88 -2.78 -7.69 5.94
N LEU A 89 -1.96 -6.95 6.67
CA LEU A 89 -2.01 -5.49 6.65
C LEU A 89 -1.71 -4.94 5.26
N ILE A 90 -0.66 -5.45 4.63
CA ILE A 90 -0.29 -5.03 3.28
C ILE A 90 -1.38 -5.38 2.28
N GLN A 91 -1.91 -6.58 2.33
CA GLN A 91 -3.02 -6.98 1.46
C GLN A 91 -4.22 -6.06 1.64
N TYR A 92 -4.54 -5.74 2.89
CA TYR A 92 -5.66 -4.85 3.17
C TYR A 92 -5.46 -3.47 2.57
N MET A 93 -4.25 -2.93 2.68
CA MET A 93 -3.96 -1.61 2.13
C MET A 93 -3.98 -1.59 0.60
N TYR A 94 -3.56 -2.68 -0.04
CA TYR A 94 -3.53 -2.72 -1.50
C TYR A 94 -4.85 -3.14 -2.12
N ARG A 95 -5.60 -4.01 -1.46
CA ARG A 95 -6.87 -4.54 -2.00
C ARG A 95 -8.12 -3.89 -1.42
N GLY A 96 -8.00 -3.31 -0.23
CA GLY A 96 -9.17 -2.79 0.47
C GLY A 96 -9.97 -3.85 1.19
N GLU A 97 -9.57 -5.09 1.09
CA GLU A 97 -10.25 -6.19 1.77
C GLU A 97 -9.29 -7.34 1.99
N ILE A 98 -9.56 -8.11 3.02
CA ILE A 98 -8.84 -9.33 3.30
C ILE A 98 -9.83 -10.40 3.73
N LYS A 99 -9.47 -11.65 3.47
CA LYS A 99 -10.23 -12.77 3.98
C LYS A 99 -9.50 -13.29 5.22
N VAL A 100 -10.20 -13.25 6.34
CA VAL A 100 -9.67 -13.72 7.59
C VAL A 100 -10.45 -14.96 8.00
N GLU A 101 -9.73 -16.06 8.15
CA GLU A 101 -10.32 -17.28 8.63
C GLU A 101 -10.27 -17.26 10.14
N VAL A 102 -11.44 -17.25 10.76
CA VAL A 102 -11.55 -17.28 12.20
C VAL A 102 -11.81 -18.71 12.62
N ARG A 103 -10.86 -19.31 13.31
CA ARG A 103 -11.04 -20.62 13.89
C ARG A 103 -11.63 -20.48 15.26
N GLN A 104 -12.74 -21.14 15.46
CA GLN A 104 -13.27 -21.26 16.81
C GLN A 104 -12.41 -22.28 17.56
N PRO A 105 -12.08 -21.99 18.81
CA PRO A 105 -11.33 -22.97 19.60
C PRO A 105 -12.15 -24.24 19.72
N SER A 106 -11.46 -25.38 19.54
CA SER A 106 -12.07 -26.67 19.77
C SER A 106 -12.51 -26.78 21.21
N VAL A 107 -13.74 -27.16 21.43
CA VAL A 107 -14.26 -27.41 22.77
C VAL A 107 -14.27 -28.91 22.95
N HIS A 108 -13.41 -29.37 23.79
CA HIS A 108 -13.36 -30.79 24.12
C HIS A 108 -13.40 -30.99 25.61
#